data_9fcd2c86f06de980bdaac4c7beb7d1e4
#
_entry.id   9fcd2c86f06de980bdaac4c7beb7d1e4
#
_cell.length_a   1.000
_cell.length_b   1.000
_cell.length_c   1.000
_cell.angle_alpha   90.00
_cell.angle_beta   90.00
_cell.angle_gamma   90.00
#
_symmetry.space_group_name_H-M   'P 1'
#
loop_
_entity.id
_entity.type
_entity.pdbx_description
1 polymer ?
#
loop_
_entity_poly.entity_id
_entity_poly.type
_entity_poly.pdbx_seq_one_letter_code
_entity_poly.pdbx_strand_id
1 'polypeptide(L)'
;DSFFGRKSTAQVRKAWINRMLEENPVPTLWLSNSIDGLDPAFIRRFDMVFELPVPPKKQRERILQENCGDLIDACIISRIAEAESLAPAVVAKASSVVRSIRDDLGQMGCASAFERLISNTLEAQGHRPIVQNDPNRLPEIYEPGFIHADADLASVAAGLIAARAGRLCLYGPPGTGKTAYGRWLAEQLGIPLLIKRASDLMSMW
;
A
#
# COMPACT_ATOMS: atom_id res chain seq x y z
N ASP A 1 -18.45 -37.57 -41.45
CA ASP A 1 -17.18 -36.88 -41.19
C ASP A 1 -17.46 -35.51 -40.59
N SER A 2 -17.69 -35.46 -39.30
CA SER A 2 -17.99 -34.22 -38.60
C SER A 2 -16.98 -34.05 -37.46
N PHE A 3 -15.81 -33.51 -37.79
CA PHE A 3 -14.81 -33.06 -36.85
C PHE A 3 -15.01 -31.58 -36.53
N PHE A 4 -16.18 -31.22 -36.03
CA PHE A 4 -16.37 -29.93 -35.38
C PHE A 4 -15.87 -30.05 -33.94
N GLY A 5 -14.58 -29.71 -33.73
CA GLY A 5 -13.95 -29.68 -32.44
C GLY A 5 -14.78 -28.87 -31.44
N ARG A 6 -15.18 -29.49 -30.33
CA ARG A 6 -15.78 -28.80 -29.17
C ARG A 6 -14.80 -27.72 -28.73
N LYS A 7 -15.18 -26.46 -28.92
CA LYS A 7 -14.42 -25.33 -28.34
C LYS A 7 -14.26 -25.59 -26.85
N SER A 8 -13.05 -25.50 -26.34
CA SER A 8 -12.80 -25.66 -24.90
C SER A 8 -13.64 -24.64 -24.13
N THR A 9 -14.04 -24.98 -22.92
CA THR A 9 -14.82 -24.07 -22.04
C THR A 9 -14.10 -22.72 -21.86
N ALA A 10 -12.76 -22.73 -21.87
CA ALA A 10 -11.93 -21.53 -21.82
C ALA A 10 -12.10 -20.65 -23.06
N GLN A 11 -12.13 -21.26 -24.27
CA GLN A 11 -12.33 -20.52 -25.54
C GLN A 11 -13.72 -19.91 -25.64
N VAL A 12 -14.76 -20.61 -25.16
CA VAL A 12 -16.14 -20.10 -25.12
C VAL A 12 -16.25 -18.91 -24.16
N ARG A 13 -15.65 -19.02 -22.98
CA ARG A 13 -15.61 -17.92 -22.00
C ARG A 13 -14.86 -16.70 -22.53
N LYS A 14 -13.72 -16.93 -23.21
CA LYS A 14 -12.95 -15.85 -23.83
C LYS A 14 -13.73 -15.11 -24.91
N ALA A 15 -14.43 -15.85 -25.78
CA ALA A 15 -15.27 -15.28 -26.83
C ALA A 15 -16.45 -14.46 -26.25
N TRP A 16 -17.05 -14.96 -25.16
CA TRP A 16 -18.14 -14.25 -24.46
C TRP A 16 -17.65 -12.95 -23.83
N ILE A 17 -16.51 -12.98 -23.13
CA ILE A 17 -15.93 -11.77 -22.51
C ILE A 17 -15.60 -10.72 -23.59
N ASN A 18 -14.99 -11.14 -24.72
CA ASN A 18 -14.69 -10.23 -25.82
C ASN A 18 -15.95 -9.54 -26.35
N ARG A 19 -17.01 -10.33 -26.60
CA ARG A 19 -18.27 -9.77 -27.07
C ARG A 19 -18.89 -8.80 -26.06
N MET A 20 -18.81 -9.14 -24.77
CA MET A 20 -19.32 -8.29 -23.70
C MET A 20 -18.55 -6.97 -23.59
N LEU A 21 -17.26 -6.96 -23.85
CA LEU A 21 -16.43 -5.75 -23.85
C LEU A 21 -16.62 -4.90 -25.10
N GLU A 22 -16.90 -5.51 -26.26
CA GLU A 22 -16.98 -4.82 -27.55
C GLU A 22 -18.42 -4.39 -27.93
N GLU A 23 -19.42 -5.19 -27.58
CA GLU A 23 -20.80 -5.00 -28.08
C GLU A 23 -21.77 -4.52 -27.00
N ASN A 24 -21.35 -4.41 -25.72
CA ASN A 24 -22.25 -3.99 -24.66
C ASN A 24 -22.57 -2.50 -24.75
N PRO A 25 -23.81 -2.11 -24.98
CA PRO A 25 -24.19 -0.69 -25.08
C PRO A 25 -24.28 0.01 -23.72
N VAL A 26 -24.20 -0.73 -22.61
CA VAL A 26 -24.32 -0.19 -21.26
C VAL A 26 -22.93 0.08 -20.69
N PRO A 27 -22.67 1.27 -20.12
CA PRO A 27 -21.43 1.53 -19.41
C PRO A 27 -21.17 0.48 -18.34
N THR A 28 -19.99 -0.13 -18.36
CA THR A 28 -19.61 -1.20 -17.42
C THR A 28 -18.36 -0.85 -16.65
N LEU A 29 -18.32 -1.23 -15.37
CA LEU A 29 -17.19 -1.09 -14.50
C LEU A 29 -16.70 -2.47 -14.09
N TRP A 30 -15.45 -2.77 -14.39
CA TRP A 30 -14.80 -4.02 -14.01
C TRP A 30 -13.86 -3.78 -12.84
N LEU A 31 -14.04 -4.55 -11.77
CA LEU A 31 -13.24 -4.45 -10.57
C LEU A 31 -12.42 -5.73 -10.41
N SER A 32 -11.12 -5.58 -10.24
CA SER A 32 -10.19 -6.69 -10.00
C SER A 32 -9.12 -6.29 -8.99
N ASN A 33 -8.63 -7.25 -8.22
CA ASN A 33 -7.51 -7.03 -7.30
C ASN A 33 -6.16 -7.01 -8.02
N SER A 34 -6.07 -7.59 -9.22
CA SER A 34 -4.89 -7.57 -10.08
C SER A 34 -5.31 -7.73 -11.53
N ILE A 35 -4.52 -7.18 -12.43
CA ILE A 35 -4.63 -7.37 -13.88
C ILE A 35 -3.60 -8.36 -14.42
N ASP A 36 -2.67 -8.87 -13.60
CA ASP A 36 -1.56 -9.72 -14.04
C ASP A 36 -2.02 -11.02 -14.69
N GLY A 37 -3.18 -11.55 -14.29
CA GLY A 37 -3.79 -12.75 -14.86
C GLY A 37 -4.74 -12.48 -16.01
N LEU A 38 -4.96 -11.24 -16.42
CA LEU A 38 -5.83 -10.89 -17.53
C LEU A 38 -5.08 -10.99 -18.87
N ASP A 39 -5.75 -11.57 -19.85
CA ASP A 39 -5.22 -11.57 -21.22
C ASP A 39 -5.03 -10.12 -21.70
N PRO A 40 -3.83 -9.74 -22.21
CA PRO A 40 -3.59 -8.40 -22.76
C PRO A 40 -4.59 -7.98 -23.84
N ALA A 41 -5.22 -8.96 -24.52
CA ALA A 41 -6.27 -8.70 -25.48
C ALA A 41 -7.57 -8.16 -24.83
N PHE A 42 -7.85 -8.49 -23.56
CA PHE A 42 -8.96 -7.91 -22.82
C PHE A 42 -8.63 -6.49 -22.36
N ILE A 43 -7.41 -6.30 -21.82
CA ILE A 43 -6.97 -5.00 -21.29
C ILE A 43 -7.07 -3.91 -22.37
N ARG A 44 -6.72 -4.22 -23.61
CA ARG A 44 -6.79 -3.29 -24.76
C ARG A 44 -8.21 -2.88 -25.18
N ARG A 45 -9.25 -3.55 -24.68
CA ARG A 45 -10.66 -3.27 -24.99
C ARG A 45 -11.36 -2.38 -23.97
N PHE A 46 -10.68 -2.09 -22.85
CA PHE A 46 -11.17 -1.09 -21.92
C PHE A 46 -10.82 0.30 -22.44
N ASP A 47 -11.76 1.23 -22.38
CA ASP A 47 -11.51 2.63 -22.69
C ASP A 47 -10.53 3.25 -21.70
N MET A 48 -10.61 2.84 -20.43
CA MET A 48 -9.75 3.32 -19.36
C MET A 48 -9.41 2.19 -18.37
N VAL A 49 -8.16 2.16 -17.94
CA VAL A 49 -7.68 1.24 -16.92
C VAL A 49 -6.98 2.06 -15.83
N PHE A 50 -7.44 1.94 -14.59
CA PHE A 50 -6.90 2.66 -13.44
C PHE A 50 -6.41 1.70 -12.39
N GLU A 51 -5.25 1.99 -11.83
CA GLU A 51 -4.78 1.37 -10.59
C GLU A 51 -5.19 2.25 -9.42
N LEU A 52 -5.73 1.64 -8.37
CA LEU A 52 -6.03 2.28 -7.09
C LEU A 52 -5.06 1.74 -6.03
N PRO A 53 -3.86 2.31 -5.92
CA PRO A 53 -2.86 1.84 -4.96
C PRO A 53 -3.25 2.17 -3.52
N VAL A 54 -2.60 1.49 -2.57
CA VAL A 54 -2.69 1.88 -1.16
C VAL A 54 -2.19 3.33 -1.01
N PRO A 55 -2.92 4.20 -0.30
CA PRO A 55 -2.57 5.61 -0.19
C PRO A 55 -1.20 5.83 0.48
N PRO A 56 -0.47 6.93 0.18
CA PRO A 56 0.74 7.31 0.88
C PRO A 56 0.45 7.65 2.36
N LYS A 57 1.50 7.63 3.22
CA LYS A 57 1.39 7.78 4.68
C LYS A 57 0.53 8.97 5.11
N LYS A 58 0.78 10.17 4.59
CA LYS A 58 0.00 11.38 4.94
C LYS A 58 -1.50 11.22 4.66
N GLN A 59 -1.84 10.54 3.58
CA GLN A 59 -3.23 10.28 3.24
C GLN A 59 -3.83 9.19 4.14
N ARG A 60 -3.04 8.16 4.52
CA ARG A 60 -3.46 7.15 5.50
C ARG A 60 -3.69 7.79 6.88
N GLU A 61 -2.81 8.70 7.32
CA GLU A 61 -3.01 9.46 8.57
C GLU A 61 -4.33 10.24 8.56
N ARG A 62 -4.62 10.92 7.44
CA ARG A 62 -5.89 11.64 7.29
C ARG A 62 -7.10 10.69 7.32
N ILE A 63 -7.03 9.56 6.63
CA ILE A 63 -8.09 8.55 6.63
C ILE A 63 -8.30 8.00 8.05
N LEU A 64 -7.23 7.71 8.78
CA LEU A 64 -7.29 7.28 10.17
C LEU A 64 -7.91 8.36 11.06
N GLN A 65 -7.49 9.62 10.91
CA GLN A 65 -8.03 10.74 11.68
C GLN A 65 -9.54 10.91 11.45
N GLU A 66 -9.99 10.84 10.22
CA GLU A 66 -11.41 10.96 9.86
C GLU A 66 -12.24 9.76 10.33
N ASN A 67 -11.69 8.55 10.32
CA ASN A 67 -12.42 7.34 10.69
C ASN A 67 -12.35 6.97 12.16
N CYS A 68 -11.31 7.32 12.88
CA CYS A 68 -11.07 6.86 14.26
C CYS A 68 -10.36 7.88 15.16
N GLY A 69 -10.31 9.16 14.78
CA GLY A 69 -9.73 10.21 15.62
C GLY A 69 -10.49 10.43 16.95
N ASP A 70 -11.71 9.91 17.07
CA ASP A 70 -12.49 9.86 18.31
C ASP A 70 -12.18 8.62 19.19
N LEU A 71 -11.46 7.63 18.66
CA LEU A 71 -11.16 6.35 19.31
C LEU A 71 -9.71 6.23 19.75
N ILE A 72 -8.78 6.86 19.02
CA ILE A 72 -7.34 6.72 19.23
C ILE A 72 -6.61 8.06 19.11
N ASP A 73 -5.48 8.16 19.79
CA ASP A 73 -4.66 9.38 19.80
C ASP A 73 -3.83 9.56 18.52
N ALA A 74 -3.41 10.80 18.24
CA ALA A 74 -2.60 11.18 17.10
C ALA A 74 -1.28 10.37 17.00
N CYS A 75 -0.65 10.04 18.13
CA CYS A 75 0.55 9.23 18.17
C CYS A 75 0.30 7.80 17.64
N ILE A 76 -0.83 7.21 18.00
CA ILE A 76 -1.27 5.89 17.55
C ILE A 76 -1.63 5.95 16.05
N ILE A 77 -2.31 7.00 15.61
CA ILE A 77 -2.65 7.25 14.20
C ILE A 77 -1.37 7.26 13.36
N SER A 78 -0.37 8.05 13.75
CA SER A 78 0.90 8.14 13.01
C SER A 78 1.62 6.79 12.96
N ARG A 79 1.61 6.03 14.07
CA ARG A 79 2.20 4.69 14.12
C ARG A 79 1.50 3.68 13.20
N ILE A 80 0.17 3.66 13.21
CA ILE A 80 -0.62 2.77 12.35
C ILE A 80 -0.44 3.14 10.88
N ALA A 81 -0.35 4.42 10.57
CA ALA A 81 -0.13 4.92 9.22
C ALA A 81 1.22 4.52 8.60
N GLU A 82 2.20 4.06 9.41
CA GLU A 82 3.45 3.49 8.90
C GLU A 82 3.23 2.19 8.09
N ALA A 83 2.17 1.44 8.38
CA ALA A 83 1.89 0.20 7.66
C ALA A 83 1.58 0.48 6.18
N GLU A 84 2.54 0.17 5.32
CA GLU A 84 2.50 0.47 3.88
C GLU A 84 1.37 -0.27 3.13
N SER A 85 0.92 -1.39 3.66
CA SER A 85 -0.18 -2.21 3.12
C SER A 85 -1.56 -1.88 3.71
N LEU A 86 -1.67 -0.82 4.54
CA LEU A 86 -2.91 -0.46 5.20
C LEU A 86 -3.91 0.14 4.21
N ALA A 87 -4.85 -0.67 3.77
CA ALA A 87 -5.94 -0.22 2.89
C ALA A 87 -7.03 0.52 3.70
N PRO A 88 -7.69 1.55 3.11
CA PRO A 88 -8.77 2.29 3.76
C PRO A 88 -9.92 1.43 4.29
N ALA A 89 -10.26 0.36 3.58
CA ALA A 89 -11.32 -0.57 3.98
C ALA A 89 -11.02 -1.30 5.29
N VAL A 90 -9.74 -1.58 5.56
CA VAL A 90 -9.31 -2.22 6.83
C VAL A 90 -9.54 -1.26 7.99
N VAL A 91 -9.19 0.03 7.81
CA VAL A 91 -9.42 1.08 8.80
C VAL A 91 -10.91 1.25 9.10
N ALA A 92 -11.74 1.39 8.06
CA ALA A 92 -13.19 1.57 8.20
C ALA A 92 -13.84 0.38 8.92
N LYS A 93 -13.44 -0.85 8.61
CA LYS A 93 -13.96 -2.05 9.25
C LYS A 93 -13.53 -2.14 10.71
N ALA A 94 -12.26 -1.91 11.01
CA ALA A 94 -11.74 -1.93 12.37
C ALA A 94 -12.41 -0.86 13.25
N SER A 95 -12.57 0.38 12.74
CA SER A 95 -13.24 1.45 13.47
C SER A 95 -14.72 1.14 13.75
N SER A 96 -15.44 0.54 12.81
CA SER A 96 -16.82 0.10 13.00
C SER A 96 -16.94 -0.94 14.13
N VAL A 97 -16.05 -1.93 14.13
CA VAL A 97 -16.05 -2.98 15.17
C VAL A 97 -15.74 -2.37 16.54
N VAL A 98 -14.69 -1.55 16.65
CA VAL A 98 -14.31 -0.94 17.93
C VAL A 98 -15.41 -0.03 18.46
N ARG A 99 -16.09 0.73 17.58
CA ARG A 99 -17.24 1.55 18.00
C ARG A 99 -18.38 0.75 18.58
N SER A 100 -18.66 -0.45 18.02
CA SER A 100 -19.74 -1.31 18.51
C SER A 100 -19.50 -1.85 19.92
N ILE A 101 -18.25 -1.88 20.40
CA ILE A 101 -17.86 -2.39 21.73
C ILE A 101 -17.18 -1.30 22.60
N ARG A 102 -17.31 -0.05 22.21
CA ARG A 102 -16.65 1.09 22.87
C ARG A 102 -16.99 1.20 24.35
N ASP A 103 -18.25 1.00 24.68
CA ASP A 103 -18.78 1.17 26.05
C ASP A 103 -18.19 0.11 27.00
N ASP A 104 -17.86 -1.05 26.49
CA ASP A 104 -17.26 -2.16 27.26
C ASP A 104 -15.74 -2.02 27.45
N LEU A 105 -15.06 -1.33 26.52
CA LEU A 105 -13.60 -1.29 26.49
C LEU A 105 -12.98 -0.08 27.17
N GLY A 106 -13.71 1.02 27.31
CA GLY A 106 -13.13 2.30 27.69
C GLY A 106 -12.11 2.85 26.67
N GLN A 107 -11.59 4.05 26.86
CA GLN A 107 -10.75 4.71 25.86
C GLN A 107 -9.41 3.99 25.60
N MET A 108 -8.72 3.53 26.64
CA MET A 108 -7.47 2.78 26.48
C MET A 108 -7.66 1.41 25.83
N GLY A 109 -8.80 0.76 26.13
CA GLY A 109 -9.15 -0.52 25.51
C GLY A 109 -9.47 -0.38 24.03
N CYS A 110 -10.09 0.73 23.59
CA CYS A 110 -10.39 1.01 22.20
C CYS A 110 -9.11 1.07 21.34
N ALA A 111 -8.08 1.77 21.80
CA ALA A 111 -6.81 1.89 21.10
C ALA A 111 -6.13 0.52 20.90
N SER A 112 -6.03 -0.27 21.97
CA SER A 112 -5.46 -1.64 21.91
C SER A 112 -6.26 -2.56 21.00
N ALA A 113 -7.58 -2.51 21.08
CA ALA A 113 -8.45 -3.33 20.25
C ALA A 113 -8.32 -2.95 18.77
N PHE A 114 -8.26 -1.66 18.47
CA PHE A 114 -8.10 -1.15 17.11
C PHE A 114 -6.78 -1.60 16.49
N GLU A 115 -5.65 -1.40 17.18
CA GLU A 115 -4.34 -1.85 16.72
C GLU A 115 -4.30 -3.37 16.48
N ARG A 116 -4.87 -4.14 17.40
CA ARG A 116 -4.92 -5.59 17.30
C ARG A 116 -5.75 -6.07 16.10
N LEU A 117 -6.91 -5.47 15.85
CA LEU A 117 -7.74 -5.79 14.69
C LEU A 117 -7.03 -5.52 13.38
N ILE A 118 -6.37 -4.37 13.26
CA ILE A 118 -5.60 -4.02 12.07
C ILE A 118 -4.42 -4.98 11.91
N SER A 119 -3.62 -5.22 12.96
CA SER A 119 -2.48 -6.14 12.91
C SER A 119 -2.88 -7.54 12.47
N ASN A 120 -3.93 -8.10 13.07
CA ASN A 120 -4.43 -9.43 12.72
C ASN A 120 -4.93 -9.47 11.26
N THR A 121 -5.55 -8.39 10.78
CA THR A 121 -6.03 -8.33 9.40
C THR A 121 -4.86 -8.27 8.41
N LEU A 122 -3.84 -7.46 8.69
CA LEU A 122 -2.63 -7.37 7.86
C LEU A 122 -1.89 -8.70 7.83
N GLU A 123 -1.75 -9.37 8.99
CA GLU A 123 -1.10 -10.66 9.10
C GLU A 123 -1.85 -11.76 8.32
N ALA A 124 -3.18 -11.79 8.42
CA ALA A 124 -4.03 -12.69 7.64
C ALA A 124 -3.92 -12.46 6.12
N GLN A 125 -3.57 -11.26 5.69
CA GLN A 125 -3.30 -10.91 4.29
C GLN A 125 -1.84 -11.17 3.86
N GLY A 126 -1.01 -11.73 4.75
CA GLY A 126 0.40 -11.99 4.48
C GLY A 126 1.31 -10.76 4.61
N HIS A 127 0.81 -9.67 5.19
CA HIS A 127 1.58 -8.47 5.47
C HIS A 127 2.15 -8.50 6.89
N ARG A 128 3.10 -7.59 7.17
CA ARG A 128 3.65 -7.46 8.52
C ARG A 128 2.63 -6.84 9.46
N PRO A 129 2.49 -7.37 10.70
CA PRO A 129 1.68 -6.76 11.73
C PRO A 129 2.26 -5.39 12.13
N ILE A 130 1.43 -4.56 12.75
CA ILE A 130 1.89 -3.31 13.35
C ILE A 130 2.74 -3.63 14.58
N VAL A 131 3.98 -3.20 14.55
CA VAL A 131 4.92 -3.40 15.67
C VAL A 131 4.97 -2.12 16.49
N GLN A 132 4.73 -2.22 17.80
CA GLN A 132 4.76 -1.07 18.71
C GLN A 132 6.15 -0.37 18.74
N ASN A 133 7.21 -1.17 18.60
CA ASN A 133 8.60 -0.70 18.54
C ASN A 133 9.27 -1.22 17.26
N ASP A 134 8.90 -0.67 16.10
CA ASP A 134 9.64 -0.98 14.87
C ASP A 134 10.97 -0.19 14.86
N PRO A 135 12.12 -0.87 14.96
CA PRO A 135 13.42 -0.21 14.91
C PRO A 135 13.70 0.47 13.58
N ASN A 136 12.88 0.19 12.55
CA ASN A 136 12.98 0.83 11.24
C ASN A 136 12.04 2.03 11.09
N ARG A 137 11.26 2.39 12.13
CA ARG A 137 10.40 3.57 12.10
C ARG A 137 11.27 4.83 11.95
N LEU A 138 10.79 5.79 11.16
CA LEU A 138 11.42 7.09 11.09
C LEU A 138 11.35 7.75 12.48
N PRO A 139 12.47 8.27 13.03
CA PRO A 139 12.45 9.03 14.27
C PRO A 139 11.45 10.21 14.17
N GLU A 140 10.86 10.62 15.31
CA GLU A 140 9.95 11.78 15.34
C GLU A 140 10.61 13.05 14.78
N ILE A 141 11.91 13.19 15.05
CA ILE A 141 12.74 14.24 14.49
C ILE A 141 13.77 13.56 13.60
N TYR A 142 13.59 13.65 12.30
CA TYR A 142 14.55 13.17 11.31
C TYR A 142 15.03 14.34 10.45
N GLU A 143 16.32 14.62 10.52
CA GLU A 143 16.98 15.68 9.76
C GLU A 143 18.11 15.07 8.91
N PRO A 144 18.00 15.12 7.55
CA PRO A 144 19.04 14.57 6.67
C PRO A 144 20.44 15.15 6.92
N GLY A 145 20.52 16.40 7.42
CA GLY A 145 21.76 17.07 7.74
C GLY A 145 22.55 16.42 8.88
N PHE A 146 21.94 15.53 9.69
CA PHE A 146 22.64 14.78 10.73
C PHE A 146 23.32 13.51 10.20
N ILE A 147 23.07 13.15 8.95
CA ILE A 147 23.74 12.01 8.33
C ILE A 147 25.07 12.48 7.74
N HIS A 148 26.15 11.87 8.18
CA HIS A 148 27.45 12.09 7.56
C HIS A 148 27.50 11.38 6.19
N ALA A 149 27.46 12.14 5.11
CA ALA A 149 27.51 11.65 3.73
C ALA A 149 28.51 12.49 2.93
N ASP A 150 29.00 11.95 1.83
CA ASP A 150 29.86 12.63 0.87
C ASP A 150 29.09 13.57 -0.08
N ALA A 151 27.78 13.62 0.06
CA ALA A 151 26.87 14.49 -0.70
C ALA A 151 25.88 15.17 0.27
N ASP A 152 25.38 16.34 -0.14
CA ASP A 152 24.28 17.00 0.57
C ASP A 152 22.95 16.29 0.26
N LEU A 153 22.51 15.47 1.21
CA LEU A 153 21.31 14.65 1.09
C LEU A 153 20.03 15.51 0.94
N ALA A 154 20.00 16.71 1.48
CA ALA A 154 18.87 17.62 1.34
C ALA A 154 18.77 18.14 -0.11
N SER A 155 19.88 18.54 -0.71
CA SER A 155 19.95 18.96 -2.12
C SER A 155 19.62 17.80 -3.08
N VAL A 156 20.11 16.58 -2.79
CA VAL A 156 19.77 15.37 -3.57
C VAL A 156 18.26 15.11 -3.52
N ALA A 157 17.65 15.22 -2.34
CA ALA A 157 16.20 15.09 -2.20
C ALA A 157 15.43 16.13 -2.98
N ALA A 158 15.83 17.41 -2.91
CA ALA A 158 15.21 18.50 -3.66
C ALA A 158 15.25 18.23 -5.17
N GLY A 159 16.37 17.75 -5.69
CA GLY A 159 16.51 17.35 -7.08
C GLY A 159 15.56 16.20 -7.49
N LEU A 160 15.45 15.17 -6.65
CA LEU A 160 14.54 14.05 -6.91
C LEU A 160 13.06 14.45 -6.84
N ILE A 161 12.71 15.33 -5.89
CA ILE A 161 11.35 15.86 -5.76
C ILE A 161 10.98 16.67 -7.02
N ALA A 162 11.89 17.49 -7.50
CA ALA A 162 11.69 18.29 -8.71
C ALA A 162 11.58 17.42 -9.98
N ALA A 163 12.48 16.46 -10.13
CA ALA A 163 12.53 15.58 -11.30
C ALA A 163 11.46 14.47 -11.28
N ARG A 164 10.96 14.11 -10.11
CA ARG A 164 10.07 12.94 -9.86
C ARG A 164 10.60 11.62 -10.46
N ALA A 165 11.89 11.54 -10.65
CA ALA A 165 12.59 10.38 -11.19
C ALA A 165 14.04 10.37 -10.71
N GLY A 166 14.58 9.16 -10.47
CA GLY A 166 15.98 8.99 -10.10
C GLY A 166 16.28 7.59 -9.57
N ARG A 167 17.54 7.22 -9.58
CA ARG A 167 18.06 5.98 -9.02
C ARG A 167 19.23 6.32 -8.12
N LEU A 168 19.06 6.08 -6.81
CA LEU A 168 20.09 6.31 -5.80
C LEU A 168 20.62 4.98 -5.31
N CYS A 169 21.93 4.89 -5.13
CA CYS A 169 22.56 3.82 -4.39
C CYS A 169 23.15 4.41 -3.09
N LEU A 170 22.60 4.00 -1.94
CA LEU A 170 23.12 4.38 -0.62
C LEU A 170 23.84 3.19 -0.01
N TYR A 171 25.14 3.33 0.22
CA TYR A 171 25.96 2.28 0.82
C TYR A 171 26.65 2.77 2.09
N GLY A 172 27.10 1.86 2.92
CA GLY A 172 27.77 2.15 4.19
C GLY A 172 27.42 1.15 5.29
N PRO A 173 28.03 1.26 6.48
CA PRO A 173 27.79 0.35 7.60
C PRO A 173 26.33 0.26 8.04
N PRO A 174 25.91 -0.82 8.73
CA PRO A 174 24.60 -0.88 9.37
C PRO A 174 24.39 0.28 10.35
N GLY A 175 23.15 0.77 10.47
CA GLY A 175 22.80 1.82 11.44
C GLY A 175 23.08 3.26 10.97
N THR A 176 23.64 3.50 9.79
CA THR A 176 23.99 4.85 9.30
C THR A 176 22.82 5.64 8.68
N GLY A 177 21.57 5.23 8.89
CA GLY A 177 20.40 6.01 8.47
C GLY A 177 19.93 5.80 7.03
N LYS A 178 20.51 4.88 6.24
CA LYS A 178 20.13 4.65 4.82
C LYS A 178 18.63 4.37 4.62
N THR A 179 18.09 3.47 5.41
CA THR A 179 16.65 3.12 5.34
C THR A 179 15.78 4.28 5.81
N ALA A 180 16.20 5.00 6.84
CA ALA A 180 15.51 6.17 7.34
C ALA A 180 15.45 7.28 6.28
N TYR A 181 16.57 7.52 5.58
CA TYR A 181 16.59 8.49 4.47
C TYR A 181 15.63 8.10 3.35
N GLY A 182 15.57 6.81 2.97
CA GLY A 182 14.62 6.34 1.95
C GLY A 182 13.15 6.54 2.37
N ARG A 183 12.81 6.30 3.63
CA ARG A 183 11.46 6.56 4.19
C ARG A 183 11.13 8.05 4.20
N TRP A 184 12.05 8.87 4.70
CA TRP A 184 11.89 10.32 4.71
C TRP A 184 11.69 10.88 3.30
N LEU A 185 12.48 10.41 2.33
CA LEU A 185 12.37 10.83 0.93
C LEU A 185 10.99 10.47 0.33
N ALA A 186 10.49 9.27 0.61
CA ALA A 186 9.15 8.86 0.17
C ALA A 186 8.05 9.76 0.77
N GLU A 187 8.18 10.16 2.03
CA GLU A 187 7.28 11.11 2.68
C GLU A 187 7.33 12.50 2.03
N GLN A 188 8.53 12.99 1.67
CA GLN A 188 8.68 14.26 0.96
C GLN A 188 8.08 14.21 -0.45
N LEU A 189 8.23 13.09 -1.15
CA LEU A 189 7.65 12.86 -2.47
C LEU A 189 6.13 12.65 -2.41
N GLY A 190 5.58 12.30 -1.24
CA GLY A 190 4.15 11.99 -1.08
C GLY A 190 3.72 10.72 -1.82
N ILE A 191 4.62 9.75 -1.96
CA ILE A 191 4.38 8.47 -2.66
C ILE A 191 4.53 7.29 -1.68
N PRO A 192 3.85 6.16 -1.94
CA PRO A 192 4.05 4.94 -1.16
C PRO A 192 5.47 4.41 -1.34
N LEU A 193 6.08 3.93 -0.25
CA LEU A 193 7.39 3.28 -0.28
C LEU A 193 7.23 1.77 -0.41
N LEU A 194 7.83 1.19 -1.43
CA LEU A 194 7.91 -0.26 -1.58
C LEU A 194 9.29 -0.75 -1.20
N ILE A 195 9.39 -1.49 -0.10
CA ILE A 195 10.65 -2.08 0.36
C ILE A 195 10.74 -3.53 -0.13
N LYS A 196 11.77 -3.83 -0.94
CA LYS A 196 12.14 -5.18 -1.37
C LYS A 196 13.47 -5.58 -0.75
N ARG A 197 13.56 -6.79 -0.23
CA ARG A 197 14.82 -7.38 0.22
C ARG A 197 15.47 -8.13 -0.93
N ALA A 198 16.78 -8.33 -0.87
CA ALA A 198 17.50 -9.13 -1.86
C ALA A 198 16.92 -10.56 -1.98
N SER A 199 16.49 -11.15 -0.85
CA SER A 199 15.77 -12.43 -0.84
C SER A 199 14.48 -12.42 -1.65
N ASP A 200 13.74 -11.33 -1.62
CA ASP A 200 12.46 -11.19 -2.32
C ASP A 200 12.67 -11.08 -3.85
N LEU A 201 13.84 -10.59 -4.26
CA LEU A 201 14.21 -10.46 -5.67
C LEU A 201 14.77 -11.77 -6.24
N MET A 202 15.42 -12.60 -5.40
CA MET A 202 16.01 -13.89 -5.85
C MET A 202 15.00 -15.02 -5.93
N SER A 203 13.86 -14.91 -5.26
CA SER A 203 12.78 -15.91 -5.31
C SER A 203 11.89 -15.81 -6.57
N MET A 204 12.16 -14.87 -7.46
CA MET A 204 11.39 -14.64 -8.69
C MET A 204 12.04 -15.30 -9.93
N TRP A 205 13.11 -16.11 -9.76
CA TRP A 205 13.80 -16.85 -10.83
C TRP A 205 13.75 -18.36 -10.60
#